data_5830697eabd463e06f8032b8cd1bbe35
#
_entry.id   5830697eabd463e06f8032b8cd1bbe35
#
_cell.length_a   1.000
_cell.length_b   1.000
_cell.length_c   1.000
_cell.angle_alpha   90.00
_cell.angle_beta   90.00
_cell.angle_gamma   90.00
#
_symmetry.space_group_name_H-M   'P 1'
#
loop_
_entity.id
_entity.type
_entity.pdbx_description
1 polymer ?
#
loop_
_entity_poly.entity_id
_entity_poly.type
_entity_poly.pdbx_seq_one_letter_code
_entity_poly.pdbx_strand_id
1 'polypeptide(L)'
;MRKRRYSWTAALVVCGLVVAAVTFVRPRGAQAQPQYPIMDSIASKIISKYQTSTCEQLWEKKAQHAPPSVQEQRAIGILRNDPQMRAAFINQIAPPIANKMFDCGMIP
;
A
#
# COMPACT_ATOMS: atom_id res chain seq x y z
N MET A 1 53.20 -48.73 8.98
CA MET A 1 52.15 -48.02 8.24
C MET A 1 51.07 -47.60 9.20
N ARG A 2 51.01 -46.33 9.57
CA ARG A 2 49.91 -45.77 10.41
C ARG A 2 48.76 -45.36 9.51
N LYS A 3 47.66 -46.08 9.58
CA LYS A 3 46.40 -45.69 8.95
C LYS A 3 45.83 -44.46 9.72
N ARG A 4 45.86 -43.29 9.13
CA ARG A 4 45.12 -42.11 9.61
C ARG A 4 43.66 -42.41 9.42
N ARG A 5 42.95 -42.68 10.51
CA ARG A 5 41.48 -42.67 10.55
C ARG A 5 41.07 -41.19 10.53
N TYR A 6 40.71 -40.69 9.39
CA TYR A 6 39.99 -39.42 9.28
C TYR A 6 38.60 -39.61 9.87
N SER A 7 38.39 -38.94 10.99
CA SER A 7 37.10 -38.93 11.65
C SER A 7 36.14 -38.07 10.83
N TRP A 8 35.18 -38.70 10.22
CA TRP A 8 34.12 -38.06 9.42
C TRP A 8 33.12 -37.25 10.26
N THR A 9 33.32 -37.19 11.57
CA THR A 9 32.42 -36.46 12.47
C THR A 9 32.67 -34.94 12.53
N ALA A 10 33.80 -34.47 12.03
CA ALA A 10 34.11 -33.02 12.02
C ALA A 10 33.52 -32.25 10.82
N ALA A 11 33.10 -32.95 9.76
CA ALA A 11 32.62 -32.31 8.54
C ALA A 11 31.13 -31.92 8.61
N LEU A 12 30.35 -32.53 9.51
CA LEU A 12 28.91 -32.27 9.62
C LEU A 12 28.54 -31.07 10.52
N VAL A 13 29.45 -30.63 11.37
CA VAL A 13 29.19 -29.48 12.29
C VAL A 13 29.36 -28.13 11.59
N VAL A 14 30.19 -28.06 10.55
CA VAL A 14 30.45 -26.80 9.83
C VAL A 14 29.34 -26.45 8.84
N CYS A 15 28.64 -27.43 8.28
CA CYS A 15 27.49 -27.15 7.38
C CYS A 15 26.24 -26.65 8.10
N GLY A 16 26.07 -26.97 9.39
CA GLY A 16 24.88 -26.55 10.16
C GLY A 16 24.87 -25.07 10.53
N LEU A 17 26.03 -24.43 10.62
CA LEU A 17 26.13 -23.02 11.03
C LEU A 17 25.98 -22.01 9.87
N VAL A 18 26.17 -22.44 8.63
CA VAL A 18 26.01 -21.56 7.46
C VAL A 18 24.55 -21.44 7.02
N VAL A 19 23.72 -22.42 7.30
CA VAL A 19 22.29 -22.39 6.91
C VAL A 19 21.46 -21.49 7.83
N ALA A 20 21.89 -21.28 9.08
CA ALA A 20 21.14 -20.43 10.03
C ALA A 20 21.33 -18.92 9.79
N ALA A 21 22.33 -18.50 9.02
CA ALA A 21 22.58 -17.08 8.76
C ALA A 21 21.81 -16.49 7.56
N VAL A 22 21.16 -17.33 6.75
CA VAL A 22 20.48 -16.87 5.51
C VAL A 22 19.00 -16.57 5.73
N THR A 23 18.40 -16.91 6.87
CA THR A 23 16.96 -16.80 7.09
C THR A 23 16.49 -15.49 7.75
N PHE A 24 17.39 -14.52 8.01
CA PHE A 24 17.02 -13.26 8.68
C PHE A 24 17.31 -11.99 7.87
N VAL A 25 17.38 -12.06 6.56
CA VAL A 25 17.20 -10.85 5.75
C VAL A 25 15.71 -10.62 5.57
N ARG A 26 15.05 -10.10 6.60
CA ARG A 26 13.75 -9.45 6.41
C ARG A 26 13.98 -8.27 5.47
N PRO A 27 13.28 -8.18 4.34
CA PRO A 27 13.34 -6.98 3.52
C PRO A 27 12.91 -5.80 4.41
N ARG A 28 13.83 -4.90 4.68
CA ARG A 28 13.52 -3.60 5.26
C ARG A 28 12.67 -2.86 4.24
N GLY A 29 11.36 -2.94 4.37
CA GLY A 29 10.45 -2.30 3.43
C GLY A 29 8.98 -2.67 3.61
N ALA A 30 8.67 -3.74 4.32
CA ALA A 30 7.31 -4.07 4.68
C ALA A 30 7.01 -3.53 6.09
N GLN A 31 7.03 -2.22 6.25
CA GLN A 31 6.29 -1.62 7.35
C GLN A 31 4.82 -1.83 7.01
N ALA A 32 4.15 -2.71 7.78
CA ALA A 32 2.71 -2.83 7.71
C ALA A 32 2.11 -1.44 7.94
N GLN A 33 1.49 -0.86 6.90
CA GLN A 33 0.77 0.39 7.06
C GLN A 33 -0.37 0.14 8.05
N PRO A 34 -0.64 1.07 8.99
CA PRO A 34 -1.76 0.93 9.89
C PRO A 34 -3.03 0.76 9.05
N GLN A 35 -3.79 -0.30 9.33
CA GLN A 35 -5.02 -0.60 8.60
C GLN A 35 -6.17 0.20 9.23
N TYR A 36 -6.88 0.94 8.40
CA TYR A 36 -8.08 1.69 8.75
C TYR A 36 -9.27 1.13 7.96
N PRO A 37 -9.93 0.03 8.41
CA PRO A 37 -10.91 -0.71 7.60
C PRO A 37 -12.04 0.15 7.04
N ILE A 38 -12.51 1.13 7.81
CA ILE A 38 -13.57 2.05 7.37
C ILE A 38 -13.07 2.97 6.25
N MET A 39 -11.86 3.52 6.41
CA MET A 39 -11.25 4.39 5.40
C MET A 39 -10.85 3.60 4.15
N ASP A 40 -10.39 2.38 4.30
CA ASP A 40 -10.08 1.48 3.18
C ASP A 40 -11.34 1.17 2.35
N SER A 41 -12.48 0.95 3.01
CA SER A 41 -13.76 0.76 2.33
C SER A 41 -14.20 2.02 1.56
N ILE A 42 -14.05 3.19 2.16
CA ILE A 42 -14.37 4.47 1.50
C ILE A 42 -13.41 4.72 0.33
N ALA A 43 -12.13 4.50 0.51
CA ALA A 43 -11.12 4.64 -0.54
C ALA A 43 -11.44 3.73 -1.74
N SER A 44 -11.76 2.47 -1.51
CA SER A 44 -12.14 1.51 -2.56
C SER A 44 -13.36 1.97 -3.35
N LYS A 45 -14.36 2.52 -2.70
CA LYS A 45 -15.56 3.08 -3.36
C LYS A 45 -15.21 4.30 -4.21
N ILE A 46 -14.35 5.19 -3.71
CA ILE A 46 -13.90 6.37 -4.45
C ILE A 46 -13.11 5.94 -5.69
N ILE A 47 -12.15 5.05 -5.53
CA ILE A 47 -11.32 4.52 -6.63
C ILE A 47 -12.21 3.88 -7.70
N SER A 48 -13.11 2.99 -7.30
CA SER A 48 -14.05 2.34 -8.22
C SER A 48 -14.90 3.35 -8.99
N LYS A 49 -15.41 4.38 -8.30
CA LYS A 49 -16.19 5.44 -8.93
C LYS A 49 -15.41 6.21 -9.98
N TYR A 50 -14.14 6.54 -9.72
CA TYR A 50 -13.29 7.20 -10.71
C TYR A 50 -12.94 6.29 -11.88
N GLN A 51 -12.63 5.03 -11.63
CA GLN A 51 -12.28 4.07 -12.68
C GLN A 51 -13.45 3.77 -13.62
N THR A 52 -14.67 3.70 -13.10
CA THR A 52 -15.88 3.41 -13.89
C THR A 52 -16.52 4.63 -14.52
N SER A 53 -16.18 5.84 -14.10
CA SER A 53 -16.69 7.09 -14.68
C SER A 53 -16.04 7.39 -16.04
N THR A 54 -16.80 7.92 -16.99
CA THR A 54 -16.25 8.47 -18.23
C THR A 54 -15.58 9.81 -17.98
N CYS A 55 -14.73 10.25 -18.91
CA CYS A 55 -14.10 11.57 -18.80
C CYS A 55 -15.14 12.69 -18.78
N GLU A 56 -16.18 12.60 -19.59
CA GLU A 56 -17.30 13.56 -19.62
C GLU A 56 -17.99 13.66 -18.27
N GLN A 57 -18.29 12.52 -17.63
CA GLN A 57 -18.92 12.49 -16.31
C GLN A 57 -18.03 13.15 -15.24
N LEU A 58 -16.72 12.96 -15.32
CA LEU A 58 -15.78 13.59 -14.40
C LEU A 58 -15.70 15.10 -14.62
N TRP A 59 -15.68 15.55 -15.88
CA TRP A 59 -15.73 16.96 -16.23
C TRP A 59 -17.00 17.64 -15.76
N GLU A 60 -18.16 17.00 -15.98
CA GLU A 60 -19.45 17.49 -15.53
C GLU A 60 -19.51 17.65 -14.00
N LYS A 61 -19.06 16.66 -13.24
CA LYS A 61 -18.98 16.73 -11.78
C LYS A 61 -18.08 17.87 -11.30
N LYS A 62 -16.94 18.07 -11.96
CA LYS A 62 -16.04 19.19 -11.66
C LYS A 62 -16.71 20.54 -11.90
N ALA A 63 -17.49 20.68 -12.97
CA ALA A 63 -18.20 21.90 -13.32
C ALA A 63 -19.37 22.20 -12.34
N GLN A 64 -20.05 21.16 -11.85
CA GLN A 64 -21.19 21.33 -10.96
C GLN A 64 -20.86 21.78 -9.54
N HIS A 65 -19.61 21.62 -9.09
CA HIS A 65 -19.16 21.94 -7.72
C HIS A 65 -20.12 21.47 -6.63
N ALA A 66 -20.70 20.28 -6.81
CA ALA A 66 -21.65 19.72 -5.86
C ALA A 66 -21.04 19.61 -4.45
N PRO A 67 -21.75 20.03 -3.41
CA PRO A 67 -21.27 19.91 -2.05
C PRO A 67 -21.09 18.43 -1.69
N PRO A 68 -20.09 18.09 -0.84
CA PRO A 68 -19.88 16.73 -0.40
C PRO A 68 -21.12 16.22 0.36
N SER A 69 -21.41 14.93 0.20
CA SER A 69 -22.48 14.26 0.97
C SER A 69 -22.19 14.29 2.48
N VAL A 70 -23.20 14.07 3.30
CA VAL A 70 -23.04 14.00 4.76
C VAL A 70 -22.00 12.94 5.16
N GLN A 71 -21.94 11.82 4.46
CA GLN A 71 -20.96 10.77 4.71
C GLN A 71 -19.54 11.22 4.35
N GLU A 72 -19.36 11.92 3.23
CA GLU A 72 -18.08 12.49 2.82
C GLU A 72 -17.62 13.59 3.80
N GLN A 73 -18.53 14.43 4.27
CA GLN A 73 -18.21 15.45 5.29
C GLN A 73 -17.71 14.82 6.60
N ARG A 74 -18.35 13.74 7.05
CA ARG A 74 -17.90 12.99 8.24
C ARG A 74 -16.51 12.39 8.03
N ALA A 75 -16.27 11.76 6.88
CA ALA A 75 -14.96 11.20 6.53
C ALA A 75 -13.88 12.28 6.50
N ILE A 76 -14.16 13.43 5.89
CA ILE A 76 -13.26 14.58 5.87
C ILE A 76 -12.96 15.08 7.28
N GLY A 77 -13.97 15.15 8.15
CA GLY A 77 -13.80 15.54 9.55
C GLY A 77 -12.86 14.63 10.31
N ILE A 78 -13.01 13.31 10.15
CA ILE A 78 -12.13 12.30 10.76
C ILE A 78 -10.70 12.47 10.24
N LEU A 79 -10.52 12.59 8.93
CA LEU A 79 -9.20 12.73 8.30
C LEU A 79 -8.48 14.04 8.68
N ARG A 80 -9.22 15.09 8.99
CA ARG A 80 -8.63 16.35 9.49
C ARG A 80 -8.03 16.20 10.88
N ASN A 81 -8.64 15.38 11.72
CA ASN A 81 -8.23 15.17 13.10
C ASN A 81 -7.16 14.10 13.27
N ASP A 82 -6.94 13.23 12.27
CA ASP A 82 -5.93 12.17 12.30
C ASP A 82 -4.99 12.29 11.09
N PRO A 83 -3.80 12.92 11.28
CA PRO A 83 -2.82 13.10 10.19
C PRO A 83 -2.28 11.78 9.61
N GLN A 84 -2.16 10.73 10.44
CA GLN A 84 -1.64 9.43 9.98
C GLN A 84 -2.66 8.71 9.11
N MET A 85 -3.92 8.69 9.56
CA MET A 85 -5.03 8.14 8.78
C MET A 85 -5.19 8.90 7.46
N ARG A 86 -5.10 10.22 7.49
CA ARG A 86 -5.16 11.07 6.30
C ARG A 86 -4.05 10.74 5.31
N ALA A 87 -2.80 10.60 5.77
CA ALA A 87 -1.68 10.25 4.90
C ALA A 87 -1.87 8.87 4.26
N ALA A 88 -2.28 7.86 5.03
CA ALA A 88 -2.58 6.52 4.53
C ALA A 88 -3.70 6.54 3.48
N PHE A 89 -4.78 7.25 3.75
CA PHE A 89 -5.92 7.41 2.83
C PHE A 89 -5.51 8.08 1.51
N ILE A 90 -4.79 9.21 1.58
CA ILE A 90 -4.32 9.93 0.39
C ILE A 90 -3.38 9.06 -0.43
N ASN A 91 -2.43 8.37 0.20
CA ASN A 91 -1.50 7.48 -0.49
C ASN A 91 -2.21 6.34 -1.22
N GLN A 92 -3.35 5.91 -0.72
CA GLN A 92 -4.15 4.86 -1.34
C GLN A 92 -4.95 5.37 -2.54
N ILE A 93 -5.58 6.54 -2.44
CA ILE A 93 -6.48 7.06 -3.48
C ILE A 93 -5.77 7.88 -4.55
N ALA A 94 -4.68 8.56 -4.22
CA ALA A 94 -4.04 9.51 -5.13
C ALA A 94 -3.54 8.89 -6.44
N PRO A 95 -2.83 7.74 -6.44
CA PRO A 95 -2.33 7.17 -7.69
C PRO A 95 -3.43 6.81 -8.69
N PRO A 96 -4.48 6.05 -8.35
CA PRO A 96 -5.52 5.70 -9.31
C PRO A 96 -6.35 6.92 -9.76
N ILE A 97 -6.59 7.88 -8.88
CA ILE A 97 -7.32 9.11 -9.25
C ILE A 97 -6.47 9.98 -10.16
N ALA A 98 -5.20 10.20 -9.84
CA ALA A 98 -4.29 11.00 -10.65
C ALA A 98 -4.10 10.41 -12.05
N ASN A 99 -3.95 9.08 -12.16
CA ASN A 99 -3.88 8.40 -13.45
C ASN A 99 -5.14 8.64 -14.28
N LYS A 100 -6.32 8.46 -13.69
CA LYS A 100 -7.58 8.72 -14.38
C LYS A 100 -7.73 10.17 -14.82
N MET A 101 -7.36 11.11 -13.98
CA MET A 101 -7.41 12.53 -14.29
C MET A 101 -6.42 12.91 -15.40
N PHE A 102 -5.25 12.28 -15.41
CA PHE A 102 -4.27 12.45 -16.49
C PHE A 102 -4.80 11.94 -17.82
N ASP A 103 -5.36 10.72 -17.85
CA ASP A 103 -5.97 10.12 -19.02
C ASP A 103 -7.10 10.96 -19.60
N CYS A 104 -7.84 11.64 -18.73
CA CYS A 104 -8.93 12.56 -19.13
C CYS A 104 -8.47 13.99 -19.45
N GLY A 105 -7.15 14.28 -19.43
CA GLY A 105 -6.63 15.61 -19.70
C GLY A 105 -7.01 16.67 -18.65
N MET A 106 -7.29 16.25 -17.41
CA MET A 106 -7.68 17.13 -16.29
C MET A 106 -6.48 17.67 -15.52
N ILE A 107 -5.31 17.09 -15.69
CA ILE A 107 -4.00 17.54 -15.22
C ILE A 107 -3.05 17.65 -16.40
N PRO A 108 -2.24 18.72 -16.41
CA PRO A 108 -1.24 18.92 -17.46
C PRO A 108 -0.10 17.91 -17.41
#